data_bafb644631aa309164cacf13e56f1c71
#
_entry.id   bafb644631aa309164cacf13e56f1c71
#
_cell.length_a   1.000
_cell.length_b   1.000
_cell.length_c   1.000
_cell.angle_alpha   90.00
_cell.angle_beta   90.00
_cell.angle_gamma   90.00
#
_symmetry.space_group_name_H-M   'P 1'
#
loop_
_entity.id
_entity.type
_entity.pdbx_description
1 polymer ?
#
loop_
_entity_poly.entity_id
_entity_poly.type
_entity_poly.pdbx_seq_one_letter_code
_entity_poly.pdbx_strand_id
1 'polypeptide(L)'
;MHNPPALGRMLIADPAKEILMAQQHPPRFLKIVDDAKTRVRETTVDEVKARMDRGDKFTLVDVREESEFAKDHLPGAIHLGKGVIERDIEARVPKLDSELVLYCGGGFRSALAADNLQKMGYTNVISMDGGIRDWREKAYPLEPGSRT
;
A
#
# COMPACT_ATOMS: atom_id res chain seq x y z
N MET A 1 19.44 -8.71 -23.41
CA MET A 1 18.84 -8.96 -23.12
C MET A 1 18.42 -9.60 -22.26
N HIS A 2 18.16 -9.94 -21.77
CA HIS A 2 17.69 -10.61 -21.07
C HIS A 2 16.77 -11.15 -20.88
N ASN A 3 16.71 -11.82 -20.47
CA ASN A 3 15.76 -12.35 -20.49
C ASN A 3 15.30 -12.90 -19.37
N PRO A 4 14.52 -12.87 -19.06
CA PRO A 4 13.97 -13.14 -17.95
C PRO A 4 13.67 -14.45 -17.73
N PRO A 5 13.77 -14.84 -16.75
CA PRO A 5 13.41 -16.03 -16.41
C PRO A 5 12.13 -16.02 -16.26
N ALA A 6 11.77 -15.83 -16.92
CA ALA A 6 10.67 -15.64 -16.87
C ALA A 6 9.64 -16.54 -16.63
N LEU A 7 9.86 -17.74 -16.50
CA LEU A 7 8.79 -18.63 -16.30
C LEU A 7 7.87 -18.26 -15.20
N GLY A 8 8.37 -17.95 -14.06
CA GLY A 8 7.55 -17.58 -12.95
C GLY A 8 6.77 -16.33 -13.22
N ARG A 9 7.38 -15.41 -13.94
CA ARG A 9 6.70 -14.22 -14.20
C ARG A 9 5.62 -14.35 -15.16
N MET A 10 5.76 -15.19 -16.12
CA MET A 10 4.74 -15.36 -17.11
C MET A 10 3.45 -15.88 -16.55
N LEU A 11 3.50 -16.52 -15.42
CA LEU A 11 2.31 -17.08 -14.83
C LEU A 11 1.47 -16.07 -14.09
N ILE A 12 2.04 -14.95 -13.73
CA ILE A 12 1.29 -14.04 -12.88
C ILE A 12 1.25 -12.63 -13.31
N ALA A 13 1.96 -12.23 -14.30
CA ALA A 13 2.02 -10.84 -14.62
C ALA A 13 1.90 -10.57 -16.08
N ASP A 14 1.33 -9.44 -16.42
CA ASP A 14 1.36 -8.90 -17.77
C ASP A 14 2.71 -8.24 -17.95
N PRO A 15 3.60 -8.77 -18.79
CA PRO A 15 4.93 -8.20 -18.96
C PRO A 15 4.91 -6.73 -19.40
N ALA A 16 3.96 -6.36 -20.24
CA ALA A 16 3.89 -4.99 -20.70
C ALA A 16 3.53 -4.05 -19.55
N LYS A 17 2.65 -4.48 -18.67
CA LYS A 17 2.28 -3.68 -17.50
C LYS A 17 3.46 -3.56 -16.56
N GLU A 18 4.21 -4.63 -16.34
CA GLU A 18 5.37 -4.56 -15.47
C GLU A 18 6.42 -3.61 -16.01
N ILE A 19 6.69 -3.66 -17.29
CA ILE A 19 7.66 -2.78 -17.92
C ILE A 19 7.20 -1.32 -17.77
N LEU A 20 5.94 -1.07 -18.05
CA LEU A 20 5.42 0.27 -17.96
C LEU A 20 5.51 0.82 -16.55
N MET A 21 5.17 0.02 -15.56
CA MET A 21 5.23 0.46 -14.18
C MET A 21 6.67 0.72 -13.74
N ALA A 22 7.60 -0.12 -14.14
CA ALA A 22 9.00 0.09 -13.81
C ALA A 22 9.52 1.38 -14.44
N GLN A 23 9.04 1.72 -15.64
CA GLN A 23 9.47 2.94 -16.31
C GLN A 23 8.92 4.19 -15.66
N GLN A 24 7.84 4.08 -14.88
CA GLN A 24 7.25 5.22 -14.20
C GLN A 24 7.99 5.59 -12.92
N HIS A 25 8.93 4.77 -12.49
CA HIS A 25 9.63 5.01 -11.23
C HIS A 25 11.14 4.98 -11.44
N PRO A 26 11.86 5.90 -10.79
CA PRO A 26 13.32 5.93 -10.94
C PRO A 26 13.97 4.70 -10.34
N PRO A 27 15.09 4.26 -10.88
CA PRO A 27 15.72 3.01 -10.42
C PRO A 27 16.12 3.00 -8.95
N ARG A 28 16.58 4.14 -8.42
CA ARG A 28 16.98 4.18 -7.02
C ARG A 28 15.79 4.08 -6.08
N PHE A 29 14.66 4.67 -6.47
CA PHE A 29 13.43 4.51 -5.72
C PHE A 29 12.99 3.04 -5.72
N LEU A 30 13.02 2.39 -6.88
CA LEU A 30 12.66 0.98 -6.95
C LEU A 30 13.59 0.12 -6.09
N LYS A 31 14.85 0.50 -6.01
CA LYS A 31 15.81 -0.27 -5.22
C LYS A 31 15.45 -0.26 -3.74
N ILE A 32 15.12 0.90 -3.18
CA ILE A 32 14.76 0.94 -1.76
C ILE A 32 13.40 0.29 -1.51
N VAL A 33 12.49 0.36 -2.48
CA VAL A 33 11.19 -0.30 -2.36
C VAL A 33 11.39 -1.82 -2.37
N ASP A 34 12.19 -2.33 -3.30
CA ASP A 34 12.43 -3.77 -3.38
C ASP A 34 13.11 -4.26 -2.11
N ASP A 35 14.02 -3.48 -1.56
CA ASP A 35 14.66 -3.82 -0.30
C ASP A 35 13.63 -3.88 0.84
N ALA A 36 12.78 -2.88 0.95
CA ALA A 36 11.74 -2.86 1.98
C ALA A 36 10.80 -4.06 1.84
N LYS A 37 10.47 -4.43 0.62
CA LYS A 37 9.54 -5.54 0.38
C LYS A 37 10.09 -6.88 0.83
N THR A 38 11.40 -7.00 1.06
CA THR A 38 11.94 -8.23 1.61
C THR A 38 11.55 -8.41 3.08
N ARG A 39 11.11 -7.36 3.76
CA ARG A 39 10.79 -7.40 5.18
C ARG A 39 9.32 -7.11 5.47
N VAL A 40 8.57 -6.65 4.48
CA VAL A 40 7.19 -6.22 4.66
C VAL A 40 6.24 -7.28 4.17
N ARG A 41 5.21 -7.57 4.96
CA ARG A 41 4.17 -8.48 4.53
C ARG A 41 3.22 -7.73 3.61
N GLU A 42 2.83 -8.34 2.51
CA GLU A 42 1.93 -7.71 1.55
C GLU A 42 0.62 -8.49 1.41
N THR A 43 -0.43 -7.79 1.05
CA THR A 43 -1.71 -8.38 0.73
C THR A 43 -2.18 -7.84 -0.62
N THR A 44 -3.33 -8.27 -1.10
CA THR A 44 -3.87 -7.83 -2.38
C THR A 44 -5.13 -7.00 -2.18
N VAL A 45 -5.53 -6.26 -3.22
CA VAL A 45 -6.76 -5.49 -3.14
C VAL A 45 -7.97 -6.40 -2.97
N ASP A 46 -7.96 -7.57 -3.59
CA ASP A 46 -9.08 -8.51 -3.45
C ASP A 46 -9.21 -9.01 -2.03
N GLU A 47 -8.09 -9.31 -1.38
CA GLU A 47 -8.11 -9.77 -0.01
C GLU A 47 -8.62 -8.68 0.93
N VAL A 48 -8.16 -7.44 0.74
CA VAL A 48 -8.62 -6.33 1.56
C VAL A 48 -10.12 -6.13 1.37
N LYS A 49 -10.60 -6.17 0.12
CA LYS A 49 -12.03 -6.02 -0.15
C LYS A 49 -12.84 -7.12 0.55
N ALA A 50 -12.35 -8.35 0.48
CA ALA A 50 -13.04 -9.48 1.12
C ALA A 50 -13.10 -9.29 2.64
N ARG A 51 -12.01 -8.80 3.23
CA ARG A 51 -11.97 -8.55 4.66
C ARG A 51 -12.93 -7.44 5.07
N MET A 52 -13.02 -6.39 4.28
CA MET A 52 -13.97 -5.31 4.54
C MET A 52 -15.41 -5.83 4.44
N ASP A 53 -15.69 -6.65 3.43
CA ASP A 53 -17.03 -7.19 3.23
C ASP A 53 -17.46 -8.12 4.37
N ARG A 54 -16.50 -8.82 4.99
CA ARG A 54 -16.80 -9.69 6.12
C ARG A 54 -16.91 -8.91 7.43
N GLY A 55 -16.54 -7.65 7.44
CA GLY A 55 -16.52 -6.86 8.66
C GLY A 55 -15.33 -7.12 9.57
N ASP A 56 -14.23 -7.63 9.00
CA ASP A 56 -13.02 -7.85 9.78
C ASP A 56 -12.51 -6.53 10.34
N LYS A 57 -11.89 -6.57 11.49
CA LYS A 57 -11.42 -5.35 12.13
C LYS A 57 -9.93 -5.16 11.88
N PHE A 58 -9.60 -4.05 11.28
CA PHE A 58 -8.21 -3.61 11.10
C PHE A 58 -8.26 -2.12 10.81
N THR A 59 -7.12 -1.46 10.97
CA THR A 59 -7.03 -0.03 10.66
C THR A 59 -6.46 0.11 9.26
N LEU A 60 -7.22 0.74 8.37
CA LEU A 60 -6.80 0.96 6.99
C LEU A 60 -6.23 2.37 6.91
N VAL A 61 -5.00 2.49 6.43
CA VAL A 61 -4.28 3.76 6.42
C VAL A 61 -3.86 4.11 5.01
N ASP A 62 -4.31 5.27 4.56
CA ASP A 62 -3.88 5.83 3.27
C ASP A 62 -2.62 6.64 3.52
N VAL A 63 -1.51 6.25 2.92
CA VAL A 63 -0.24 6.95 3.12
C VAL A 63 0.11 7.87 1.97
N ARG A 64 -0.85 8.11 1.06
CA ARG A 64 -0.64 9.03 -0.06
C ARG A 64 -0.61 10.48 0.45
N GLU A 65 -0.40 11.42 -0.46
CA GLU A 65 -0.41 12.83 -0.12
C GLU A 65 -1.83 13.28 0.22
N GLU A 66 -1.90 14.36 0.99
CA GLU A 66 -3.19 14.89 1.41
C GLU A 66 -4.09 15.24 0.22
N SER A 67 -3.52 15.79 -0.83
CA SER A 67 -4.30 16.15 -2.02
C SER A 67 -4.90 14.92 -2.71
N GLU A 68 -4.20 13.79 -2.64
CA GLU A 68 -4.73 12.55 -3.21
C GLU A 68 -5.89 12.02 -2.37
N PHE A 69 -5.73 12.00 -1.06
CA PHE A 69 -6.78 11.54 -0.15
C PHE A 69 -8.02 12.42 -0.25
N ALA A 70 -7.81 13.72 -0.42
CA ALA A 70 -8.92 14.66 -0.50
C ALA A 70 -9.81 14.43 -1.73
N LYS A 71 -9.27 13.85 -2.78
CA LYS A 71 -10.09 13.55 -3.96
C LYS A 71 -10.96 12.33 -3.70
N ASP A 72 -10.38 11.25 -3.30
CA ASP A 72 -11.11 10.04 -2.94
C ASP A 72 -10.17 9.07 -2.25
N HIS A 73 -10.73 8.10 -1.55
CA HIS A 73 -9.96 7.11 -0.82
C HIS A 73 -10.83 5.88 -0.57
N LEU A 74 -10.22 4.82 -0.08
CA LEU A 74 -10.95 3.61 0.25
C LEU A 74 -11.88 3.86 1.43
N PRO A 75 -13.05 3.21 1.45
CA PRO A 75 -14.00 3.42 2.54
C PRO A 75 -13.39 3.12 3.89
N GLY A 76 -13.57 4.00 4.83
CA GLY A 76 -13.09 3.80 6.20
C GLY A 76 -11.62 4.08 6.43
N ALA A 77 -10.87 4.46 5.41
CA ALA A 77 -9.44 4.72 5.57
C ALA A 77 -9.21 6.00 6.37
N ILE A 78 -8.19 5.96 7.22
CA ILE A 78 -7.69 7.19 7.84
C ILE A 78 -6.49 7.64 7.03
N HIS A 79 -6.19 8.92 7.10
CA HIS A 79 -5.06 9.48 6.35
C HIS A 79 -3.88 9.76 7.26
N LEU A 80 -2.75 9.14 6.96
CA LEU A 80 -1.49 9.45 7.60
C LEU A 80 -0.45 9.38 6.50
N GLY A 81 -0.14 10.52 5.90
CA GLY A 81 0.78 10.56 4.75
C GLY A 81 2.15 10.04 5.10
N LYS A 82 2.79 9.40 4.13
CA LYS A 82 4.09 8.79 4.35
C LYS A 82 5.11 9.76 4.95
N GLY A 83 5.04 11.02 4.59
CA GLY A 83 6.00 12.01 5.09
C GLY A 83 5.90 12.31 6.56
N VAL A 84 4.80 11.96 7.21
CA VAL A 84 4.58 12.29 8.62
C VAL A 84 4.12 11.08 9.43
N ILE A 85 3.98 9.92 8.82
CA ILE A 85 3.38 8.79 9.52
C ILE A 85 4.19 8.36 10.74
N GLU A 86 5.51 8.41 10.65
CA GLU A 86 6.34 8.01 11.79
C GLU A 86 6.12 8.95 12.98
N ARG A 87 5.87 10.21 12.69
CA ARG A 87 5.64 11.18 13.77
C ARG A 87 4.26 11.01 14.39
N ASP A 88 3.27 10.68 13.57
CA ASP A 88 1.87 10.79 13.99
C ASP A 88 1.19 9.47 14.34
N ILE A 89 1.78 8.34 14.00
CA ILE A 89 1.07 7.06 14.15
C ILE A 89 0.81 6.71 15.62
N GLU A 90 1.72 7.01 16.51
CA GLU A 90 1.54 6.63 17.92
C GLU A 90 0.33 7.26 18.56
N ALA A 91 0.01 8.49 18.19
CA ALA A 91 -1.16 9.16 18.74
C ALA A 91 -2.45 8.56 18.18
N ARG A 92 -2.43 8.08 16.96
CA ARG A 92 -3.62 7.55 16.29
C ARG A 92 -3.82 6.07 16.57
N VAL A 93 -2.74 5.33 16.69
CA VAL A 93 -2.77 3.88 16.87
C VAL A 93 -1.72 3.53 17.93
N PRO A 94 -2.03 3.73 19.19
CA PRO A 94 -1.01 3.53 20.26
C PRO A 94 -0.62 2.08 20.54
N LYS A 95 -1.46 1.11 20.16
CA LYS A 95 -1.14 -0.28 20.46
C LYS A 95 -0.26 -0.85 19.37
N LEU A 96 0.91 -1.32 19.73
CA LEU A 96 1.91 -1.80 18.77
C LEU A 96 1.52 -3.07 18.03
N ASP A 97 0.58 -3.84 18.56
CA ASP A 97 0.11 -5.05 17.88
C ASP A 97 -1.17 -4.84 17.09
N SER A 98 -1.64 -3.60 16.96
CA SER A 98 -2.80 -3.31 16.14
C SER A 98 -2.56 -3.72 14.70
N GLU A 99 -3.56 -4.29 14.07
CA GLU A 99 -3.42 -4.68 12.67
C GLU A 99 -3.60 -3.46 11.78
N LEU A 100 -2.55 -3.15 11.02
CA LEU A 100 -2.53 -1.99 10.14
C LEU A 100 -2.39 -2.46 8.71
N VAL A 101 -3.29 -2.00 7.84
CA VAL A 101 -3.16 -2.23 6.41
C VAL A 101 -2.93 -0.87 5.76
N LEU A 102 -1.76 -0.72 5.17
CA LEU A 102 -1.36 0.54 4.54
C LEU A 102 -1.52 0.45 3.04
N TYR A 103 -1.96 1.52 2.40
CA TYR A 103 -2.00 1.55 0.95
C TYR A 103 -1.58 2.90 0.40
N CYS A 104 -1.15 2.91 -0.85
CA CYS A 104 -0.81 4.12 -1.58
C CYS A 104 -1.35 4.00 -3.00
N GLY A 105 -0.69 4.58 -3.99
CA GLY A 105 -1.12 4.50 -5.38
C GLY A 105 -0.96 3.11 -5.97
N GLY A 106 0.21 2.52 -5.81
CA GLY A 106 0.54 1.22 -6.41
C GLY A 106 1.22 0.22 -5.50
N GLY A 107 1.42 0.56 -4.25
CA GLY A 107 2.03 -0.36 -3.29
C GLY A 107 3.50 -0.07 -2.97
N PHE A 108 4.06 0.99 -3.53
CA PHE A 108 5.48 1.30 -3.33
C PHE A 108 5.71 2.16 -2.10
N ARG A 109 5.02 3.29 -2.00
CA ARG A 109 5.14 4.16 -0.81
C ARG A 109 4.67 3.44 0.45
N SER A 110 3.62 2.61 0.32
CA SER A 110 3.11 1.89 1.48
C SER A 110 4.08 0.82 1.97
N ALA A 111 4.85 0.20 1.08
CA ALA A 111 5.88 -0.75 1.50
C ALA A 111 6.98 -0.04 2.30
N LEU A 112 7.40 1.14 1.87
CA LEU A 112 8.40 1.91 2.60
C LEU A 112 7.87 2.35 3.96
N ALA A 113 6.62 2.80 4.02
CA ALA A 113 6.01 3.22 5.27
C ALA A 113 5.88 2.03 6.23
N ALA A 114 5.44 0.89 5.72
CA ALA A 114 5.30 -0.30 6.54
C ALA A 114 6.64 -0.74 7.14
N ASP A 115 7.69 -0.67 6.34
CA ASP A 115 9.03 -1.03 6.83
C ASP A 115 9.45 -0.11 7.98
N ASN A 116 9.19 1.18 7.86
CA ASN A 116 9.52 2.10 8.93
C ASN A 116 8.68 1.87 10.18
N LEU A 117 7.40 1.57 10.04
CA LEU A 117 6.58 1.29 11.22
C LEU A 117 7.06 0.04 11.94
N GLN A 118 7.54 -0.95 11.21
CA GLN A 118 8.12 -2.13 11.85
C GLN A 118 9.36 -1.77 12.64
N LYS A 119 10.18 -0.85 12.15
CA LYS A 119 11.34 -0.38 12.90
C LYS A 119 10.95 0.35 14.17
N MET A 120 9.76 0.92 14.21
CA MET A 120 9.24 1.59 15.40
C MET A 120 8.62 0.63 16.41
N GLY A 121 8.50 -0.65 16.06
CA GLY A 121 7.96 -1.65 16.98
C GLY A 121 6.56 -2.14 16.66
N TYR A 122 5.93 -1.64 15.58
CA TYR A 122 4.63 -2.15 15.19
C TYR A 122 4.81 -3.55 14.61
N THR A 123 4.04 -4.51 15.10
CA THR A 123 4.27 -5.92 14.82
C THR A 123 3.29 -6.53 13.82
N ASN A 124 2.29 -5.79 13.39
CA ASN A 124 1.26 -6.36 12.53
C ASN A 124 0.90 -5.39 11.41
N VAL A 125 1.87 -5.08 10.58
CA VAL A 125 1.74 -4.10 9.51
C VAL A 125 1.78 -4.80 8.16
N ILE A 126 0.82 -4.50 7.32
CA ILE A 126 0.68 -5.13 6.01
C ILE A 126 0.54 -4.03 4.96
N SER A 127 1.20 -4.18 3.83
CA SER A 127 1.06 -3.24 2.71
C SER A 127 0.16 -3.85 1.64
N MET A 128 -0.82 -3.08 1.15
CA MET A 128 -1.71 -3.55 0.09
C MET A 128 -1.04 -3.31 -1.26
N ASP A 129 -0.52 -4.39 -1.84
CA ASP A 129 0.11 -4.32 -3.14
C ASP A 129 -0.94 -3.96 -4.19
N GLY A 130 -0.53 -3.22 -5.20
CA GLY A 130 -1.44 -2.73 -6.24
C GLY A 130 -2.14 -1.44 -5.88
N GLY A 131 -2.32 -1.15 -4.61
CA GLY A 131 -2.83 0.11 -4.12
C GLY A 131 -4.19 0.51 -4.67
N ILE A 132 -4.47 1.81 -4.56
CA ILE A 132 -5.75 2.33 -5.03
C ILE A 132 -5.89 2.23 -6.55
N ARG A 133 -4.76 2.11 -7.27
CA ARG A 133 -4.83 1.93 -8.72
C ARG A 133 -5.55 0.63 -9.08
N ASP A 134 -5.12 -0.48 -8.48
CA ASP A 134 -5.77 -1.76 -8.74
C ASP A 134 -7.20 -1.78 -8.19
N TRP A 135 -7.42 -1.11 -7.06
CA TRP A 135 -8.74 -0.99 -6.47
C TRP A 135 -9.71 -0.32 -7.45
N ARG A 136 -9.26 0.75 -8.13
CA ARG A 136 -10.08 1.42 -9.14
C ARG A 136 -10.32 0.54 -10.35
N GLU A 137 -9.30 -0.18 -10.79
CA GLU A 137 -9.44 -1.05 -11.97
C GLU A 137 -10.48 -2.13 -11.74
N LYS A 138 -10.66 -2.55 -10.49
CA LYS A 138 -11.66 -3.56 -10.17
C LYS A 138 -13.01 -2.94 -9.83
N ALA A 139 -13.12 -1.64 -9.98
CA ALA A 139 -14.35 -0.90 -9.73
C ALA A 139 -14.89 -1.10 -8.30
N TYR A 140 -13.98 -1.29 -7.35
CA TYR A 140 -14.37 -1.38 -5.95
C TYR A 140 -14.74 0.02 -5.43
N PRO A 141 -15.56 0.13 -4.40
CA PRO A 141 -16.09 1.43 -3.97
C PRO A 141 -15.05 2.36 -3.38
N LEU A 142 -15.23 3.65 -3.63
CA LEU A 142 -14.38 4.70 -3.10
C LEU A 142 -15.27 5.74 -2.43
N GLU A 143 -14.72 6.44 -1.47
CA GLU A 143 -15.39 7.56 -0.83
C GLU A 143 -14.76 8.86 -1.28
N PRO A 144 -15.56 9.93 -1.41
CA PRO A 144 -14.97 11.23 -1.72
C PRO A 144 -14.18 11.72 -0.53
N GLY A 145 -13.27 12.62 -0.77
CA GLY A 145 -12.44 13.15 0.28
C GLY A 145 -13.19 13.98 1.29
N SER A 146 -12.50 14.23 2.38
CA SER A 146 -13.07 15.00 3.45
C SER A 146 -13.31 16.41 3.02
N ARG A 147 -14.38 16.99 3.56
CA ARG A 147 -14.65 18.32 3.31
C ARG A 147 -14.16 19.21 4.34
N THR A 148 -13.58 18.78 5.37
CA THR A 148 -13.12 19.64 6.46
C THR A 148 -11.67 19.97 6.30
#